data_4d4df9ad2ac0be3fb290c8fee694c1f8
#
_entry.id   4d4df9ad2ac0be3fb290c8fee694c1f8
#
_cell.length_a   1.000
_cell.length_b   1.000
_cell.length_c   1.000
_cell.angle_alpha   90.00
_cell.angle_beta   90.00
_cell.angle_gamma   90.00
#
_symmetry.space_group_name_H-M   'P 1'
#
loop_
_entity.id
_entity.type
_entity.pdbx_description
1 polymer ?
#
loop_
_entity_poly.entity_id
_entity_poly.type
_entity_poly.pdbx_seq_one_letter_code
_entity_poly.pdbx_strand_id
1 'polypeptide(L)'
;MTEALLRRLDVATEAALEAAALLREYVDQALAIEEKRPGDLVTAADRASEELILKILRRHFPEDGILTEESGQQGSPEGTYTWAIDPLDGTTNFAHGYPFAAVSIGLLEGREPVLGVVCDIFRGDLFRAVQGMGATRNRKPIRVSSTTELSRSLLVTGFAYDRRETPDNNYAEFCHFTHLTQGVRRGGSAALDLAYVATGQLDGYWERGLSPWDIAAGIVLVREAGGKVTAYDGSPVDVYSGRLLASNGWLHAALQEELAQVSPLPVSFPLRRNRWPGERSS
;
A
#
# COMPACT_ATOMS: atom_id res chain seq x y z
N MET A 1 0.02 20.69 -18.19
CA MET A 1 0.35 19.69 -17.14
C MET A 1 -0.79 19.51 -16.14
N THR A 2 -1.20 20.54 -15.41
CA THR A 2 -2.24 20.45 -14.38
C THR A 2 -3.61 19.92 -14.87
N GLU A 3 -4.11 20.40 -16.01
CA GLU A 3 -5.40 19.96 -16.58
C GLU A 3 -5.37 18.47 -16.99
N ALA A 4 -4.25 18.01 -17.56
CA ALA A 4 -4.07 16.62 -17.93
C ALA A 4 -4.05 15.68 -16.71
N LEU A 5 -3.46 16.10 -15.58
CA LEU A 5 -3.47 15.34 -14.33
C LEU A 5 -4.85 15.36 -13.67
N LEU A 6 -5.58 16.49 -13.71
CA LEU A 6 -6.95 16.57 -13.19
C LEU A 6 -7.91 15.63 -13.93
N ARG A 7 -7.83 15.57 -15.25
CA ARG A 7 -8.61 14.60 -16.05
C ARG A 7 -8.28 13.16 -15.66
N ARG A 8 -6.99 12.86 -15.43
CA ARG A 8 -6.56 11.53 -14.97
C ARG A 8 -7.07 11.22 -13.56
N LEU A 9 -7.07 12.21 -12.65
CA LEU A 9 -7.64 12.07 -11.32
C LEU A 9 -9.13 11.73 -11.35
N ASP A 10 -9.90 12.38 -12.22
CA ASP A 10 -11.33 12.12 -12.33
C ASP A 10 -11.60 10.70 -12.83
N VAL A 11 -10.88 10.25 -13.86
CA VAL A 11 -11.03 8.89 -14.42
C VAL A 11 -10.53 7.83 -13.43
N ALA A 12 -9.41 8.05 -12.75
CA ALA A 12 -8.92 7.14 -11.70
C ALA A 12 -9.90 7.07 -10.51
N THR A 13 -10.55 8.21 -10.19
CA THR A 13 -11.59 8.25 -9.17
C THR A 13 -12.81 7.42 -9.55
N GLU A 14 -13.28 7.55 -10.80
CA GLU A 14 -14.38 6.73 -11.35
C GLU A 14 -14.01 5.25 -11.27
N ALA A 15 -12.83 4.86 -11.78
CA ALA A 15 -12.37 3.50 -11.77
C ALA A 15 -12.28 2.90 -10.36
N ALA A 16 -11.72 3.65 -9.39
CA ALA A 16 -11.60 3.20 -8.01
C ALA A 16 -12.97 3.03 -7.31
N LEU A 17 -13.92 3.92 -7.57
CA LEU A 17 -15.27 3.84 -7.00
C LEU A 17 -16.07 2.68 -7.58
N GLU A 18 -16.02 2.47 -8.90
CA GLU A 18 -16.69 1.35 -9.56
C GLU A 18 -16.10 0.01 -9.12
N ALA A 19 -14.76 -0.10 -9.05
CA ALA A 19 -14.08 -1.29 -8.57
C ALA A 19 -14.43 -1.57 -7.10
N ALA A 20 -14.42 -0.57 -6.23
CA ALA A 20 -14.80 -0.74 -4.84
C ALA A 20 -16.29 -1.12 -4.67
N ALA A 21 -17.16 -0.65 -5.56
CA ALA A 21 -18.56 -1.07 -5.58
C ALA A 21 -18.70 -2.54 -5.99
N LEU A 22 -17.99 -2.95 -7.05
CA LEU A 22 -17.93 -4.33 -7.48
C LEU A 22 -17.39 -5.25 -6.37
N LEU A 23 -16.28 -4.87 -5.72
CA LEU A 23 -15.67 -5.66 -4.64
C LEU A 23 -16.63 -5.84 -3.45
N ARG A 24 -17.45 -4.83 -3.12
CA ARG A 24 -18.48 -4.98 -2.08
C ARG A 24 -19.52 -6.06 -2.38
N GLU A 25 -19.80 -6.34 -3.67
CA GLU A 25 -20.68 -7.44 -4.04
C GLU A 25 -20.08 -8.82 -3.76
N TYR A 26 -18.74 -8.90 -3.70
CA TYR A 26 -18.01 -10.12 -3.33
C TYR A 26 -17.83 -10.31 -1.83
N VAL A 27 -18.02 -9.27 -1.02
CA VAL A 27 -17.98 -9.40 0.44
C VAL A 27 -19.08 -10.38 0.87
N ASP A 28 -18.76 -11.26 1.81
CA ASP A 28 -19.65 -12.33 2.31
C ASP A 28 -19.95 -13.46 1.32
N GLN A 29 -19.36 -13.47 0.11
CA GLN A 29 -19.43 -14.63 -0.77
C GLN A 29 -18.34 -15.65 -0.42
N ALA A 30 -18.65 -16.93 -0.62
CA ALA A 30 -17.66 -18.00 -0.52
C ALA A 30 -16.73 -17.94 -1.76
N LEU A 31 -15.67 -17.14 -1.68
CA LEU A 31 -14.71 -17.00 -2.77
C LEU A 31 -13.81 -18.23 -2.87
N ALA A 32 -13.54 -18.67 -4.09
CA ALA A 32 -12.42 -19.57 -4.35
C ALA A 32 -11.12 -18.78 -4.16
N ILE A 33 -10.35 -19.17 -3.17
CA ILE A 33 -9.05 -18.55 -2.86
C ILE A 33 -7.98 -19.39 -3.56
N GLU A 34 -7.17 -18.74 -4.39
CA GLU A 34 -5.96 -19.31 -4.97
C GLU A 34 -4.75 -18.71 -4.25
N GLU A 35 -3.67 -19.47 -4.15
CA GLU A 35 -2.43 -19.02 -3.52
C GLU A 35 -1.36 -18.89 -4.61
N LYS A 36 -0.90 -17.65 -4.89
CA LYS A 36 0.17 -17.37 -5.86
C LYS A 36 1.52 -17.91 -5.36
N ARG A 37 1.76 -17.77 -4.07
CA ARG A 37 2.90 -18.30 -3.29
C ARG A 37 2.49 -18.35 -1.82
N PRO A 38 3.22 -19.05 -0.92
CA PRO A 38 2.82 -19.19 0.48
C PRO A 38 2.47 -17.87 1.17
N GLY A 39 1.16 -17.70 1.48
CA GLY A 39 0.61 -16.51 2.13
C GLY A 39 0.25 -15.34 1.20
N ASP A 40 0.39 -15.49 -0.11
CA ASP A 40 0.03 -14.51 -1.12
C ASP A 40 -1.21 -15.01 -1.88
N LEU A 41 -2.35 -14.43 -1.56
CA LEU A 41 -3.66 -14.90 -2.02
C LEU A 41 -4.14 -14.08 -3.21
N VAL A 42 -4.92 -14.73 -4.08
CA VAL A 42 -5.70 -14.09 -5.13
C VAL A 42 -7.09 -14.71 -5.20
N THR A 43 -8.08 -13.91 -5.51
CA THR A 43 -9.46 -14.35 -5.65
C THR A 43 -10.04 -13.92 -7.00
N ALA A 44 -11.23 -14.42 -7.31
CA ALA A 44 -11.99 -13.95 -8.48
C ALA A 44 -12.31 -12.45 -8.38
N ALA A 45 -12.38 -11.89 -7.16
CA ALA A 45 -12.65 -10.48 -6.92
C ALA A 45 -11.50 -9.59 -7.38
N ASP A 46 -10.23 -9.98 -7.12
CA ASP A 46 -9.04 -9.26 -7.58
C ASP A 46 -9.05 -9.12 -9.11
N ARG A 47 -9.26 -10.24 -9.82
CA ARG A 47 -9.28 -10.28 -11.29
C ARG A 47 -10.42 -9.47 -11.88
N ALA A 48 -11.62 -9.55 -11.30
CA ALA A 48 -12.77 -8.78 -11.75
C ALA A 48 -12.59 -7.27 -11.54
N SER A 49 -12.00 -6.89 -10.40
CA SER A 49 -11.64 -5.51 -10.09
C SER A 49 -10.60 -4.98 -11.09
N GLU A 50 -9.53 -5.75 -11.35
CA GLU A 50 -8.50 -5.38 -12.31
C GLU A 50 -9.09 -5.17 -13.71
N GLU A 51 -9.86 -6.12 -14.22
CA GLU A 51 -10.48 -6.02 -15.54
C GLU A 51 -11.32 -4.75 -15.70
N LEU A 52 -12.11 -4.41 -14.67
CA LEU A 52 -12.94 -3.21 -14.66
C LEU A 52 -12.08 -1.94 -14.70
N ILE A 53 -11.07 -1.83 -13.82
CA ILE A 53 -10.17 -0.69 -13.78
C ILE A 53 -9.45 -0.51 -15.12
N LEU A 54 -8.87 -1.58 -15.66
CA LEU A 54 -8.15 -1.55 -16.93
C LEU A 54 -9.03 -1.12 -18.09
N LYS A 55 -10.28 -1.59 -18.15
CA LYS A 55 -11.26 -1.20 -19.17
C LYS A 55 -11.52 0.31 -19.13
N ILE A 56 -11.70 0.89 -17.95
CA ILE A 56 -11.93 2.34 -17.79
C ILE A 56 -10.71 3.13 -18.22
N LEU A 57 -9.52 2.79 -17.67
CA LEU A 57 -8.30 3.53 -17.94
C LEU A 57 -7.90 3.48 -19.42
N ARG A 58 -7.93 2.32 -20.06
CA ARG A 58 -7.60 2.15 -21.48
C ARG A 58 -8.55 2.89 -22.41
N ARG A 59 -9.83 3.00 -22.06
CA ARG A 59 -10.80 3.78 -22.82
C ARG A 59 -10.44 5.26 -22.89
N HIS A 60 -9.87 5.80 -21.81
CA HIS A 60 -9.58 7.23 -21.68
C HIS A 60 -8.13 7.59 -21.98
N PHE A 61 -7.20 6.66 -21.72
CA PHE A 61 -5.74 6.84 -21.85
C PHE A 61 -5.08 5.62 -22.47
N PRO A 62 -5.37 5.31 -23.75
CA PRO A 62 -4.86 4.09 -24.42
C PRO A 62 -3.34 4.08 -24.58
N GLU A 63 -2.69 5.25 -24.53
CA GLU A 63 -1.25 5.41 -24.72
C GLU A 63 -0.46 5.34 -23.39
N ASP A 64 -1.14 5.41 -22.23
CA ASP A 64 -0.47 5.31 -20.94
C ASP A 64 -0.04 3.85 -20.67
N GLY A 65 1.14 3.68 -20.09
CA GLY A 65 1.59 2.38 -19.59
C GLY A 65 0.74 1.92 -18.39
N ILE A 66 0.71 0.62 -18.15
CA ILE A 66 0.01 0.02 -17.01
C ILE A 66 0.93 -0.96 -16.33
N LEU A 67 1.00 -0.88 -15.02
CA LEU A 67 1.66 -1.83 -14.14
C LEU A 67 0.66 -2.23 -13.05
N THR A 68 0.28 -3.50 -13.00
CA THR A 68 -0.73 -4.00 -12.07
C THR A 68 -0.30 -5.31 -11.43
N GLU A 69 -0.88 -5.63 -10.29
CA GLU A 69 -0.48 -6.79 -9.49
C GLU A 69 -0.78 -8.11 -10.21
N GLU A 70 -1.96 -8.27 -10.83
CA GLU A 70 -2.40 -9.56 -11.34
C GLU A 70 -1.83 -9.89 -12.72
N SER A 71 -1.89 -8.95 -13.65
CA SER A 71 -1.45 -9.16 -15.04
C SER A 71 -0.09 -8.52 -15.37
N GLY A 72 0.56 -7.86 -14.41
CA GLY A 72 1.90 -7.29 -14.57
C GLY A 72 1.95 -6.06 -15.47
N GLN A 73 3.09 -5.87 -16.15
CA GLN A 73 3.31 -4.71 -17.01
C GLN A 73 2.67 -4.90 -18.36
N GLN A 74 1.93 -3.88 -18.83
CA GLN A 74 1.23 -3.84 -20.10
C GLN A 74 1.39 -2.47 -20.78
N GLY A 75 1.27 -2.43 -22.11
CA GLY A 75 1.41 -1.19 -22.87
C GLY A 75 2.85 -0.78 -23.15
N SER A 76 3.05 0.43 -23.64
CA SER A 76 4.39 0.91 -24.02
C SER A 76 5.18 1.36 -22.80
N PRO A 77 6.39 0.81 -22.59
CA PRO A 77 7.30 1.32 -21.53
C PRO A 77 7.84 2.73 -21.84
N GLU A 78 7.63 3.24 -23.04
CA GLU A 78 8.12 4.55 -23.50
C GLU A 78 7.13 5.69 -23.27
N GLY A 79 5.92 5.42 -22.72
CA GLY A 79 4.92 6.42 -22.38
C GLY A 79 5.39 7.37 -21.28
N THR A 80 4.94 8.63 -21.32
CA THR A 80 5.23 9.62 -20.26
C THR A 80 4.65 9.17 -18.91
N TYR A 81 3.48 8.52 -18.93
CA TYR A 81 2.74 8.11 -17.75
C TYR A 81 2.57 6.60 -17.67
N THR A 82 2.65 6.07 -16.46
CA THR A 82 2.36 4.66 -16.14
C THR A 82 1.43 4.59 -14.94
N TRP A 83 0.31 3.90 -15.09
CA TRP A 83 -0.59 3.59 -13.98
C TRP A 83 -0.02 2.43 -13.16
N ALA A 84 0.09 2.61 -11.85
CA ALA A 84 0.44 1.58 -10.89
C ALA A 84 -0.82 1.21 -10.10
N ILE A 85 -1.33 -0.03 -10.28
CA ILE A 85 -2.66 -0.42 -9.85
C ILE A 85 -2.59 -1.66 -8.96
N ASP A 86 -3.13 -1.54 -7.76
CA ASP A 86 -3.51 -2.68 -6.94
C ASP A 86 -5.05 -2.76 -6.93
N PRO A 87 -5.61 -3.78 -7.59
CA PRO A 87 -7.06 -3.92 -7.71
C PRO A 87 -7.74 -4.27 -6.38
N LEU A 88 -7.01 -4.87 -5.44
CA LEU A 88 -7.49 -5.25 -4.10
C LEU A 88 -6.33 -5.36 -3.12
N ASP A 89 -5.79 -4.23 -2.68
CA ASP A 89 -4.78 -4.19 -1.60
C ASP A 89 -5.39 -4.68 -0.28
N GLY A 90 -4.80 -5.75 0.25
CA GLY A 90 -5.30 -6.44 1.43
C GLY A 90 -6.16 -7.67 1.11
N THR A 91 -5.85 -8.42 0.05
CA THR A 91 -6.56 -9.64 -0.37
C THR A 91 -6.74 -10.65 0.77
N THR A 92 -5.72 -10.83 1.61
CA THR A 92 -5.83 -11.71 2.80
C THR A 92 -6.91 -11.21 3.76
N ASN A 93 -6.97 -9.91 4.03
CA ASN A 93 -8.01 -9.32 4.88
C ASN A 93 -9.39 -9.53 4.26
N PHE A 94 -9.51 -9.23 2.98
CA PHE A 94 -10.76 -9.37 2.23
C PHE A 94 -11.26 -10.82 2.25
N ALA A 95 -10.40 -11.79 1.96
CA ALA A 95 -10.72 -13.22 1.97
C ALA A 95 -11.19 -13.74 3.34
N HIS A 96 -10.72 -13.11 4.42
CA HIS A 96 -11.14 -13.42 5.79
C HIS A 96 -12.30 -12.56 6.30
N GLY A 97 -12.87 -11.66 5.48
CA GLY A 97 -13.90 -10.73 5.93
C GLY A 97 -13.41 -9.68 6.94
N TYR A 98 -12.08 -9.49 7.05
CA TYR A 98 -11.53 -8.45 7.92
C TYR A 98 -11.61 -7.09 7.22
N PRO A 99 -12.32 -6.07 7.78
CA PRO A 99 -12.73 -4.88 7.06
C PRO A 99 -11.59 -3.85 6.91
N PHE A 100 -10.51 -4.23 6.24
CA PHE A 100 -9.35 -3.38 5.98
C PHE A 100 -8.71 -3.77 4.64
N ALA A 101 -9.26 -3.26 3.55
CA ALA A 101 -8.79 -3.46 2.18
C ALA A 101 -9.20 -2.28 1.29
N ALA A 102 -8.46 -2.04 0.22
CA ALA A 102 -8.68 -0.90 -0.66
C ALA A 102 -8.41 -1.23 -2.13
N VAL A 103 -8.93 -0.38 -3.01
CA VAL A 103 -8.44 -0.22 -4.38
C VAL A 103 -7.40 0.89 -4.36
N SER A 104 -6.23 0.66 -4.95
CA SER A 104 -5.13 1.62 -5.05
C SER A 104 -4.79 1.90 -6.52
N ILE A 105 -4.83 3.17 -6.94
CA ILE A 105 -4.49 3.61 -8.29
C ILE A 105 -3.52 4.78 -8.21
N GLY A 106 -2.25 4.52 -8.52
CA GLY A 106 -1.21 5.54 -8.64
C GLY A 106 -0.91 5.87 -10.10
N LEU A 107 -0.40 7.06 -10.36
CA LEU A 107 0.15 7.45 -11.64
C LEU A 107 1.61 7.88 -11.48
N LEU A 108 2.47 7.30 -12.28
CA LEU A 108 3.88 7.65 -12.35
C LEU A 108 4.14 8.51 -13.59
N GLU A 109 4.93 9.57 -13.44
CA GLU A 109 5.60 10.26 -14.54
C GLU A 109 7.06 9.79 -14.56
N GLY A 110 7.40 8.92 -15.49
CA GLY A 110 8.64 8.16 -15.43
C GLY A 110 8.65 7.22 -14.21
N ARG A 111 9.44 7.55 -13.19
CA ARG A 111 9.50 6.78 -11.92
C ARG A 111 8.88 7.52 -10.72
N GLU A 112 8.46 8.77 -10.91
CA GLU A 112 7.97 9.63 -9.84
C GLU A 112 6.44 9.55 -9.72
N PRO A 113 5.89 9.21 -8.55
CA PRO A 113 4.46 9.25 -8.30
C PRO A 113 3.92 10.69 -8.32
N VAL A 114 2.95 10.97 -9.18
CA VAL A 114 2.38 12.31 -9.38
C VAL A 114 0.88 12.42 -9.07
N LEU A 115 0.19 11.28 -8.98
CA LEU A 115 -1.23 11.21 -8.65
C LEU A 115 -1.51 9.93 -7.87
N GLY A 116 -2.42 10.00 -6.90
CA GLY A 116 -2.87 8.86 -6.13
C GLY A 116 -4.35 8.90 -5.79
N VAL A 117 -5.01 7.76 -5.96
CA VAL A 117 -6.38 7.48 -5.53
C VAL A 117 -6.39 6.18 -4.74
N VAL A 118 -6.92 6.23 -3.52
CA VAL A 118 -7.14 5.04 -2.68
C VAL A 118 -8.60 5.04 -2.24
N CYS A 119 -9.29 3.93 -2.45
CA CYS A 119 -10.70 3.77 -2.05
C CYS A 119 -10.85 2.62 -1.04
N ASP A 120 -11.17 2.94 0.22
CA ASP A 120 -11.51 1.94 1.24
C ASP A 120 -12.81 1.23 0.87
N ILE A 121 -12.74 -0.07 0.65
CA ILE A 121 -13.86 -0.89 0.19
C ILE A 121 -14.98 -0.94 1.24
N PHE A 122 -14.62 -1.04 2.51
CA PHE A 122 -15.56 -1.27 3.60
C PHE A 122 -16.17 0.02 4.17
N ARG A 123 -15.36 1.09 4.27
CA ARG A 123 -15.81 2.38 4.81
C ARG A 123 -16.31 3.34 3.74
N GLY A 124 -15.97 3.07 2.46
CA GLY A 124 -16.29 3.97 1.35
C GLY A 124 -15.52 5.28 1.39
N ASP A 125 -14.44 5.35 2.15
CA ASP A 125 -13.58 6.52 2.18
C ASP A 125 -12.76 6.60 0.89
N LEU A 126 -12.76 7.77 0.27
CA LEU A 126 -12.01 8.05 -0.95
C LEU A 126 -10.92 9.08 -0.67
N PHE A 127 -9.67 8.64 -0.80
CA PHE A 127 -8.47 9.47 -0.66
C PHE A 127 -7.92 9.81 -2.04
N ARG A 128 -7.59 11.10 -2.26
CA ARG A 128 -7.09 11.57 -3.55
C ARG A 128 -6.02 12.62 -3.36
N ALA A 129 -5.00 12.56 -4.19
CA ALA A 129 -3.98 13.61 -4.26
C ALA A 129 -3.43 13.74 -5.69
N VAL A 130 -3.00 14.94 -6.03
CA VAL A 130 -2.20 15.25 -7.21
C VAL A 130 -1.05 16.13 -6.76
N GLN A 131 0.12 15.90 -7.30
CA GLN A 131 1.33 16.67 -6.98
C GLN A 131 1.10 18.18 -7.09
N GLY A 132 1.38 18.89 -6.00
CA GLY A 132 1.23 20.35 -5.88
C GLY A 132 -0.20 20.83 -5.64
N MET A 133 -1.18 19.94 -5.41
CA MET A 133 -2.59 20.34 -5.25
C MET A 133 -3.19 19.96 -3.88
N GLY A 134 -2.41 19.32 -3.02
CA GLY A 134 -2.84 18.84 -1.73
C GLY A 134 -3.57 17.49 -1.79
N ALA A 135 -3.87 16.94 -0.63
CA ALA A 135 -4.59 15.68 -0.47
C ALA A 135 -5.96 15.88 0.16
N THR A 136 -6.90 15.00 -0.19
CA THR A 136 -8.27 15.04 0.33
C THR A 136 -8.76 13.65 0.72
N ARG A 137 -9.64 13.58 1.75
CA ARG A 137 -10.50 12.44 2.07
C ARG A 137 -11.95 12.87 1.89
N ASN A 138 -12.70 12.20 1.01
CA ASN A 138 -14.09 12.54 0.72
C ASN A 138 -14.26 14.04 0.37
N ARG A 139 -13.36 14.56 -0.49
CA ARG A 139 -13.29 15.97 -0.93
C ARG A 139 -12.94 16.98 0.18
N LYS A 140 -12.67 16.54 1.41
CA LYS A 140 -12.19 17.42 2.48
C LYS A 140 -10.67 17.37 2.55
N PRO A 141 -9.97 18.52 2.63
CA PRO A 141 -8.52 18.55 2.79
C PRO A 141 -8.09 17.74 4.02
N ILE A 142 -6.99 17.00 3.87
CA ILE A 142 -6.36 16.24 4.95
C ILE A 142 -4.93 16.72 5.19
N ARG A 143 -4.42 16.44 6.37
CA ARG A 143 -3.05 16.73 6.78
C ARG A 143 -2.54 15.63 7.69
N VAL A 144 -1.24 15.40 7.64
CA VAL A 144 -0.53 14.54 8.59
C VAL A 144 -0.65 15.07 10.03
N SER A 145 -0.35 14.24 11.01
CA SER A 145 -0.38 14.58 12.42
C SER A 145 0.71 15.59 12.80
N SER A 146 0.59 16.16 14.00
CA SER A 146 1.58 17.06 14.60
C SER A 146 2.38 16.43 15.75
N THR A 147 2.36 15.11 15.89
CA THR A 147 3.11 14.36 16.90
C THR A 147 4.61 14.54 16.68
N THR A 148 5.34 14.93 17.72
CA THR A 148 6.78 15.22 17.67
C THR A 148 7.65 14.25 18.47
N GLU A 149 7.03 13.37 19.28
CA GLU A 149 7.73 12.44 20.15
C GLU A 149 7.35 10.99 19.81
N LEU A 150 8.34 10.11 19.65
CA LEU A 150 8.10 8.68 19.38
C LEU A 150 7.24 8.03 20.46
N SER A 151 7.48 8.36 21.73
CA SER A 151 6.72 7.82 22.86
C SER A 151 5.22 8.14 22.83
N ARG A 152 4.81 9.09 21.99
CA ARG A 152 3.42 9.52 21.82
C ARG A 152 2.85 9.13 20.45
N SER A 153 3.64 8.43 19.65
CA SER A 153 3.25 8.09 18.28
C SER A 153 2.51 6.76 18.18
N LEU A 154 1.66 6.66 17.17
CA LEU A 154 1.02 5.44 16.72
C LEU A 154 1.53 5.12 15.32
N LEU A 155 2.29 4.04 15.20
CA LEU A 155 2.91 3.63 13.95
C LEU A 155 2.18 2.44 13.31
N VAL A 156 2.50 2.19 12.05
CA VAL A 156 2.01 1.01 11.32
C VAL A 156 3.11 0.44 10.44
N THR A 157 3.04 -0.86 10.18
CA THR A 157 3.97 -1.59 9.32
C THR A 157 3.31 -2.83 8.72
N GLY A 158 3.97 -3.45 7.76
CA GLY A 158 3.63 -4.75 7.22
C GLY A 158 4.82 -5.70 7.20
N PHE A 159 4.58 -6.89 6.68
CA PHE A 159 5.57 -7.96 6.58
C PHE A 159 5.55 -8.57 5.19
N ALA A 160 6.65 -8.49 4.49
CA ALA A 160 6.80 -9.08 3.17
C ALA A 160 6.48 -10.59 3.17
N TYR A 161 6.06 -11.11 2.04
CA TYR A 161 5.69 -12.53 1.91
C TYR A 161 6.87 -13.47 2.16
N ASP A 162 8.11 -13.04 1.84
CA ASP A 162 9.36 -13.78 2.07
C ASP A 162 9.89 -13.68 3.51
N ARG A 163 9.15 -13.06 4.45
CA ARG A 163 9.56 -12.84 5.86
C ARG A 163 10.00 -14.09 6.62
N ARG A 164 9.64 -15.28 6.13
CA ARG A 164 10.03 -16.57 6.71
C ARG A 164 11.33 -17.11 6.13
N GLU A 165 11.83 -16.52 5.06
CA GLU A 165 12.95 -17.01 4.25
C GLU A 165 14.19 -16.14 4.39
N THR A 166 14.05 -14.92 4.92
CA THR A 166 15.13 -13.95 5.06
C THR A 166 15.24 -13.41 6.49
N PRO A 167 16.47 -13.08 6.97
CA PRO A 167 16.65 -12.36 8.23
C PRO A 167 16.14 -10.90 8.14
N ASP A 168 16.08 -10.32 6.96
CA ASP A 168 15.47 -9.01 6.70
C ASP A 168 13.94 -9.17 6.63
N ASN A 169 13.29 -9.39 7.76
CA ASN A 169 11.89 -9.79 7.87
C ASN A 169 10.99 -8.84 8.64
N ASN A 170 11.51 -7.70 9.09
CA ASN A 170 10.81 -6.67 9.86
C ASN A 170 10.38 -7.09 11.29
N TYR A 171 10.78 -8.26 11.80
CA TYR A 171 10.39 -8.67 13.15
C TYR A 171 11.14 -7.88 14.22
N ALA A 172 12.42 -7.58 14.01
CA ALA A 172 13.23 -6.81 14.93
C ALA A 172 12.72 -5.36 15.02
N GLU A 173 12.47 -4.74 13.88
CA GLU A 173 11.94 -3.38 13.76
C GLU A 173 10.57 -3.27 14.44
N PHE A 174 9.69 -4.22 14.20
CA PHE A 174 8.37 -4.27 14.83
C PHE A 174 8.47 -4.33 16.36
N CYS A 175 9.32 -5.22 16.90
CA CYS A 175 9.55 -5.32 18.33
C CYS A 175 10.16 -4.03 18.89
N HIS A 176 11.16 -3.47 18.22
CA HIS A 176 11.84 -2.24 18.62
C HIS A 176 10.87 -1.06 18.72
N PHE A 177 10.12 -0.77 17.67
CA PHE A 177 9.17 0.33 17.70
C PHE A 177 7.97 0.10 18.62
N THR A 178 7.55 -1.15 18.84
CA THR A 178 6.52 -1.45 19.84
C THR A 178 6.96 -1.04 21.25
N HIS A 179 8.26 -1.10 21.54
CA HIS A 179 8.82 -0.67 22.82
C HIS A 179 8.92 0.87 22.95
N LEU A 180 9.16 1.58 21.86
CA LEU A 180 9.43 3.02 21.83
C LEU A 180 8.19 3.90 21.71
N THR A 181 7.06 3.35 21.24
CA THR A 181 5.88 4.10 20.81
C THR A 181 4.64 3.74 21.63
N GLN A 182 3.53 4.44 21.45
CA GLN A 182 2.24 4.03 22.05
C GLN A 182 1.73 2.71 21.46
N GLY A 183 2.22 2.33 20.30
CA GLY A 183 1.92 1.05 19.68
C GLY A 183 2.21 1.03 18.19
N VAL A 184 2.31 -0.18 17.68
CA VAL A 184 2.45 -0.45 16.25
C VAL A 184 1.22 -1.23 15.77
N ARG A 185 0.71 -0.88 14.62
CA ARG A 185 -0.36 -1.59 13.94
C ARG A 185 0.21 -2.44 12.81
N ARG A 186 -0.46 -3.52 12.49
CA ARG A 186 -0.26 -4.31 11.28
C ARG A 186 -1.60 -4.34 10.56
N GLY A 187 -1.81 -3.34 9.67
CA GLY A 187 -3.08 -3.17 8.97
C GLY A 187 -3.31 -4.26 7.93
N GLY A 188 -2.32 -4.50 7.08
CA GLY A 188 -2.35 -5.50 6.01
C GLY A 188 -2.93 -4.99 4.69
N SER A 189 -2.92 -3.68 4.52
CA SER A 189 -3.19 -2.91 3.31
C SER A 189 -2.24 -1.72 3.31
N ALA A 190 -1.21 -1.74 2.48
CA ALA A 190 -0.19 -0.69 2.43
C ALA A 190 -0.78 0.64 1.97
N ALA A 191 -1.72 0.61 1.04
CA ALA A 191 -2.41 1.79 0.55
C ALA A 191 -3.21 2.48 1.66
N LEU A 192 -3.97 1.71 2.48
CA LEU A 192 -4.69 2.28 3.62
C LEU A 192 -3.76 2.73 4.74
N ASP A 193 -2.70 1.99 5.03
CA ASP A 193 -1.72 2.37 6.04
C ASP A 193 -1.11 3.74 5.70
N LEU A 194 -0.70 3.97 4.44
CA LEU A 194 -0.24 5.28 3.95
C LEU A 194 -1.33 6.35 3.96
N ALA A 195 -2.57 6.00 3.56
CA ALA A 195 -3.70 6.93 3.60
C ALA A 195 -4.00 7.40 5.03
N TYR A 196 -3.86 6.52 6.03
CA TYR A 196 -4.04 6.91 7.44
C TYR A 196 -2.88 7.72 8.00
N VAL A 197 -1.66 7.56 7.49
CA VAL A 197 -0.57 8.51 7.75
C VAL A 197 -0.91 9.87 7.17
N ALA A 198 -1.39 9.94 5.94
CA ALA A 198 -1.78 11.20 5.28
C ALA A 198 -2.93 11.92 6.01
N THR A 199 -3.82 11.20 6.70
CA THR A 199 -4.90 11.81 7.50
C THR A 199 -4.50 12.17 8.92
N GLY A 200 -3.28 11.84 9.35
CA GLY A 200 -2.80 12.07 10.73
C GLY A 200 -3.40 11.13 11.77
N GLN A 201 -4.06 10.05 11.36
CA GLN A 201 -4.55 9.00 12.26
C GLN A 201 -3.44 8.04 12.68
N LEU A 202 -2.40 7.94 11.84
CA LEU A 202 -1.12 7.29 12.13
C LEU A 202 0.00 8.28 11.92
N ASP A 203 1.10 8.13 12.66
CA ASP A 203 2.21 9.07 12.67
C ASP A 203 3.35 8.67 11.74
N GLY A 204 3.45 7.39 11.40
CA GLY A 204 4.47 6.86 10.50
C GLY A 204 4.20 5.41 10.08
N TYR A 205 4.82 5.06 8.95
CA TYR A 205 4.75 3.76 8.31
C TYR A 205 6.12 3.37 7.75
N TRP A 206 6.54 2.15 7.95
CA TRP A 206 7.71 1.58 7.32
C TRP A 206 7.40 0.16 6.87
N GLU A 207 7.87 -0.21 5.69
CA GLU A 207 7.75 -1.58 5.19
C GLU A 207 8.78 -1.85 4.10
N ARG A 208 9.09 -3.13 3.90
CA ARG A 208 9.90 -3.67 2.82
C ARG A 208 9.14 -4.75 2.04
N GLY A 209 9.62 -5.05 0.83
CA GLY A 209 9.03 -6.07 -0.04
C GLY A 209 7.74 -5.63 -0.72
N LEU A 210 7.58 -4.32 -0.87
CA LEU A 210 6.45 -3.68 -1.53
C LEU A 210 6.69 -3.57 -3.04
N SER A 211 5.62 -3.53 -3.79
CA SER A 211 5.61 -3.27 -5.22
C SER A 211 5.15 -1.84 -5.53
N PRO A 212 5.38 -1.32 -6.74
CA PRO A 212 4.95 0.04 -7.09
C PRO A 212 3.46 0.29 -6.89
N TRP A 213 2.61 -0.69 -7.16
CA TRP A 213 1.17 -0.57 -7.02
C TRP A 213 0.70 -0.46 -5.58
N ASP A 214 1.43 -1.04 -4.61
CA ASP A 214 1.12 -0.94 -3.17
C ASP A 214 1.29 0.50 -2.66
N ILE A 215 2.26 1.25 -3.22
CA ILE A 215 2.77 2.48 -2.59
C ILE A 215 2.64 3.74 -3.43
N ALA A 216 2.54 3.66 -4.75
CA ALA A 216 2.56 4.87 -5.60
C ALA A 216 1.47 5.87 -5.22
N ALA A 217 0.23 5.43 -5.03
CA ALA A 217 -0.87 6.29 -4.62
C ALA A 217 -0.64 6.89 -3.22
N GLY A 218 -0.24 6.04 -2.27
CA GLY A 218 -0.01 6.43 -0.88
C GLY A 218 1.13 7.43 -0.71
N ILE A 219 2.21 7.32 -1.49
CA ILE A 219 3.32 8.29 -1.50
C ILE A 219 2.82 9.70 -1.82
N VAL A 220 2.00 9.84 -2.86
CA VAL A 220 1.44 11.14 -3.24
C VAL A 220 0.52 11.66 -2.14
N LEU A 221 -0.34 10.81 -1.56
CA LEU A 221 -1.22 11.20 -0.46
C LEU A 221 -0.43 11.76 0.74
N VAL A 222 0.62 11.05 1.18
CA VAL A 222 1.42 11.49 2.33
C VAL A 222 2.15 12.79 2.04
N ARG A 223 2.79 12.91 0.88
CA ARG A 223 3.53 14.14 0.48
C ARG A 223 2.60 15.34 0.39
N GLU A 224 1.46 15.20 -0.26
CA GLU A 224 0.48 16.27 -0.46
C GLU A 224 -0.30 16.63 0.81
N ALA A 225 -0.30 15.74 1.81
CA ALA A 225 -0.79 16.03 3.15
C ALA A 225 0.25 16.73 4.05
N GLY A 226 1.47 16.99 3.54
CA GLY A 226 2.56 17.65 4.25
C GLY A 226 3.48 16.69 5.02
N GLY A 227 3.40 15.39 4.77
CA GLY A 227 4.29 14.37 5.31
C GLY A 227 5.58 14.21 4.50
N LYS A 228 6.42 13.29 4.95
CA LYS A 228 7.70 12.97 4.32
C LYS A 228 7.78 11.49 3.98
N VAL A 229 8.31 11.16 2.78
CA VAL A 229 8.52 9.79 2.30
C VAL A 229 9.92 9.67 1.72
N THR A 230 10.68 8.68 2.20
CA THR A 230 12.05 8.35 1.75
C THR A 230 12.27 6.85 1.75
N ALA A 231 13.41 6.40 1.24
CA ALA A 231 13.96 5.10 1.62
C ALA A 231 14.39 5.11 3.11
N TYR A 232 14.72 3.95 3.68
CA TYR A 232 15.13 3.83 5.10
C TYR A 232 16.40 4.63 5.42
N ASP A 233 17.32 4.76 4.46
CA ASP A 233 18.57 5.52 4.59
C ASP A 233 18.40 7.04 4.36
N GLY A 234 17.17 7.50 4.09
CA GLY A 234 16.86 8.91 3.83
C GLY A 234 17.05 9.35 2.39
N SER A 235 17.51 8.47 1.51
CA SER A 235 17.58 8.74 0.07
C SER A 235 16.16 8.89 -0.52
N PRO A 236 16.02 9.52 -1.70
CA PRO A 236 14.74 9.58 -2.38
C PRO A 236 14.13 8.18 -2.56
N VAL A 237 12.84 8.06 -2.29
CA VAL A 237 12.14 6.79 -2.48
C VAL A 237 12.10 6.44 -3.97
N ASP A 238 12.47 5.20 -4.27
CA ASP A 238 12.23 4.57 -5.56
C ASP A 238 11.12 3.52 -5.39
N VAL A 239 10.00 3.72 -6.07
CA VAL A 239 8.84 2.82 -5.97
C VAL A 239 9.15 1.37 -6.35
N TYR A 240 10.21 1.15 -7.11
CA TYR A 240 10.65 -0.19 -7.51
C TYR A 240 11.63 -0.84 -6.52
N SER A 241 12.12 -0.09 -5.53
CA SER A 241 13.01 -0.64 -4.50
C SER A 241 12.27 -1.50 -3.47
N GLY A 242 10.97 -1.30 -3.36
CA GLY A 242 10.09 -2.03 -2.44
C GLY A 242 10.35 -1.73 -0.96
N ARG A 243 11.02 -0.62 -0.63
CA ARG A 243 11.34 -0.24 0.76
C ARG A 243 11.10 1.24 0.96
N LEU A 244 10.21 1.57 1.91
CA LEU A 244 9.92 2.96 2.19
C LEU A 244 9.68 3.23 3.67
N LEU A 245 9.98 4.48 4.07
CA LEU A 245 9.60 5.11 5.33
C LEU A 245 8.74 6.34 5.02
N ALA A 246 7.51 6.38 5.53
CA ALA A 246 6.62 7.52 5.47
C ALA A 246 6.29 8.01 6.87
N SER A 247 6.13 9.31 7.06
CA SER A 247 5.76 9.88 8.35
C SER A 247 5.10 11.25 8.24
N ASN A 248 4.68 11.79 9.38
CA ASN A 248 4.18 13.15 9.51
C ASN A 248 5.27 14.24 9.29
N GLY A 249 6.50 13.86 8.97
CA GLY A 249 7.64 14.75 8.78
C GLY A 249 8.37 15.10 10.09
N TRP A 250 7.66 15.35 11.18
CA TRP A 250 8.26 15.67 12.48
C TRP A 250 9.04 14.50 13.08
N LEU A 251 8.51 13.29 12.95
CA LEU A 251 9.14 12.07 13.46
C LEU A 251 10.14 11.44 12.49
N HIS A 252 10.24 11.94 11.26
CA HIS A 252 10.95 11.24 10.18
C HIS A 252 12.41 10.95 10.50
N ALA A 253 13.14 11.93 11.02
CA ALA A 253 14.54 11.76 11.37
C ALA A 253 14.73 10.76 12.52
N ALA A 254 13.90 10.82 13.56
CA ALA A 254 13.94 9.88 14.65
C ALA A 254 13.61 8.44 14.19
N LEU A 255 12.61 8.28 13.33
CA LEU A 255 12.28 6.97 12.76
C LEU A 255 13.42 6.39 11.92
N GLN A 256 14.11 7.21 11.13
CA GLN A 256 15.29 6.80 10.38
C GLN A 256 16.44 6.37 11.30
N GLU A 257 16.74 7.15 12.33
CA GLU A 257 17.78 6.85 13.29
C GLU A 257 17.52 5.52 14.01
N GLU A 258 16.28 5.31 14.45
CA GLU A 258 15.90 4.06 15.11
C GLU A 258 15.95 2.86 14.16
N LEU A 259 15.46 2.99 12.90
CA LEU A 259 15.58 1.93 11.91
C LEU A 259 17.03 1.53 11.62
N ALA A 260 17.93 2.51 11.59
CA ALA A 260 19.36 2.26 11.33
C ALA A 260 20.07 1.50 12.48
N GLN A 261 19.52 1.55 13.69
CA GLN A 261 20.08 0.88 14.86
C GLN A 261 19.59 -0.57 15.03
N VAL A 262 18.50 -0.94 14.34
CA VAL A 262 17.93 -2.28 14.49
C VAL A 262 18.80 -3.31 13.80
N SER A 263 19.22 -4.31 14.54
CA SER A 263 19.87 -5.50 13.98
C SER A 263 18.82 -6.60 13.76
N PRO A 264 18.84 -7.28 12.62
CA PRO A 264 17.94 -8.39 12.35
C PRO A 264 18.00 -9.43 13.46
N LEU A 265 16.84 -9.95 13.86
CA LEU A 265 16.80 -11.08 14.78
C LEU A 265 17.48 -12.30 14.13
N PRO A 266 18.30 -13.06 14.87
CA PRO A 266 18.83 -14.31 14.35
C PRO A 266 17.66 -15.28 14.11
N VAL A 267 17.22 -15.38 12.85
CA VAL A 267 16.10 -16.25 12.50
C VAL A 267 16.59 -17.65 12.29
N SER A 268 16.45 -18.47 13.31
CA SER A 268 16.19 -19.88 13.12
C SER A 268 14.97 -20.26 13.96
N PHE A 269 13.80 -19.81 13.53
CA PHE A 269 12.61 -20.53 13.93
C PHE A 269 12.52 -21.75 12.99
N PRO A 270 12.92 -22.98 13.41
CA PRO A 270 12.66 -24.11 12.58
C PRO A 270 11.14 -24.14 12.37
N LEU A 271 10.72 -23.99 11.13
CA LEU A 271 9.34 -24.24 10.77
C LEU A 271 9.05 -25.65 11.29
N ARG A 272 8.42 -25.76 12.46
CA ARG A 272 7.78 -27.02 12.84
C ARG A 272 6.77 -27.24 11.73
N ARG A 273 7.05 -28.17 10.82
CA ARG A 273 6.02 -28.69 9.93
C ARG A 273 4.91 -29.12 10.86
N ASN A 274 3.83 -28.34 10.92
CA ASN A 274 2.63 -28.76 11.59
C ASN A 274 2.17 -30.00 10.84
N ARG A 275 2.49 -31.19 11.39
CA ARG A 275 1.84 -32.41 10.94
C ARG A 275 0.37 -32.24 11.33
N TRP A 276 -0.46 -32.04 10.36
CA TRP A 276 -1.90 -32.14 10.59
C TRP A 276 -2.20 -33.50 11.23
N PRO A 277 -3.10 -33.58 12.22
CA PRO A 277 -3.52 -34.85 12.78
C PRO A 277 -4.14 -35.69 11.64
N GLY A 278 -3.41 -36.65 11.09
CA GLY A 278 -3.87 -37.49 9.97
C GLY A 278 -2.77 -37.97 9.02
N GLU A 279 -1.60 -37.31 8.97
CA GLU A 279 -0.46 -37.86 8.20
C GLU A 279 0.18 -39.02 8.97
N ARG A 280 -0.21 -40.22 8.59
CA ARG A 280 0.49 -41.46 9.03
C ARG A 280 1.82 -41.49 8.28
N SER A 281 2.90 -41.71 9.03
CA SER A 281 4.20 -42.08 8.49
C SER A 281 4.08 -43.32 7.62
N SER A 282 4.31 -43.17 6.32
CA SER A 282 4.63 -44.28 5.44
C SER A 282 6.10 -44.61 5.54
#